data_14b5ebb1f1cf685338468625e8966be6
#
_entry.id   14b5ebb1f1cf685338468625e8966be6
#
_cell.length_a   1.000
_cell.length_b   1.000
_cell.length_c   1.000
_cell.angle_alpha   90.00
_cell.angle_beta   90.00
_cell.angle_gamma   90.00
#
_symmetry.space_group_name_H-M   'P 1'
#
loop_
_entity.id
_entity.type
_entity.pdbx_description
1 polymer ?
#
loop_
_entity_poly.entity_id
_entity_poly.type
_entity_poly.pdbx_seq_one_letter_code
_entity_poly.pdbx_strand_id
1 'polypeptide(L)'
;MNNVFIFGVANSGKTTLFNGLTGKNERTGNWFGVTTDVKCGFLKSKSGENTAVYDLPGSYLDNYTMEGKIAADVLKNKIAGGAAIVLCEAASLEKGLRLLKSVSAHTNKIALVINFYGELLRRGGKINFKFLNGVLGCETLVAEVNEKSGVSAVNGLIDRLFNKNGNKTERENGQARNEKNLKEHIDLTKIDEQKIAKKSLVLPSGKLNGFDNFLLNNPFFSGVLFFIAFFVCVYLSFGEYGIGKALSRAADCALGFAFMNPARAVLKAVNASPFITAFVCDGAIGSVCALFSFLPPLIVLQFFIVFAEESGILARLAFLFDDVFAFAGLSGRAVFTFLTGYGCTAAAVFCAEGLENKNALKRAVLSLPFVPCSAKIPVYLYILSAIGGKYAFIVILLFYLFGFALAVFFAFLNKKIKKEKTCELIVEFPPYRVPKPKTTLKSLQKFAKSFIIKIGLTVFVVTMCFWLAGAITPRGSFTRDVSDSLLCLVGKKISFVFAPIGITDWRFALAAIAGLFAKESVASVLIACGGLGANAGVAKIISYLVFFTVYSPCVTALASIKKTAGIKYALHSFFCQTAIATALCYATYYILAAIV
;
A
#
# COMPACT_ATOMS: atom_id res chain seq x y z
N MET A 1 20.68 30.43 10.50
CA MET A 1 19.92 29.19 10.59
C MET A 1 20.65 28.12 9.81
N ASN A 2 21.11 27.08 10.46
CA ASN A 2 21.88 26.01 9.83
C ASN A 2 20.96 25.01 9.13
N ASN A 3 21.32 24.59 7.91
CA ASN A 3 20.52 23.60 7.15
C ASN A 3 21.30 22.29 7.03
N VAL A 4 20.68 21.17 7.36
CA VAL A 4 21.23 19.82 7.25
C VAL A 4 20.35 19.00 6.31
N PHE A 5 20.97 18.42 5.30
CA PHE A 5 20.30 17.58 4.30
C PHE A 5 20.72 16.13 4.46
N ILE A 6 19.73 15.22 4.67
CA ILE A 6 19.99 13.79 4.80
C ILE A 6 19.81 13.13 3.44
N PHE A 7 20.91 12.69 2.86
CA PHE A 7 20.98 11.89 1.64
C PHE A 7 21.17 10.41 1.97
N GLY A 8 20.79 9.54 1.08
CA GLY A 8 21.04 8.10 1.21
C GLY A 8 20.12 7.32 0.25
N VAL A 9 20.56 6.14 -0.12
CA VAL A 9 19.77 5.22 -0.95
C VAL A 9 18.49 4.78 -0.23
N ALA A 10 17.56 4.18 -0.96
CA ALA A 10 16.39 3.60 -0.36
C ALA A 10 16.81 2.63 0.75
N ASN A 11 16.04 2.56 1.84
CA ASN A 11 16.25 1.64 2.98
C ASN A 11 17.49 1.92 3.87
N SER A 12 18.27 2.93 3.61
CA SER A 12 19.43 3.26 4.46
C SER A 12 19.06 3.74 5.88
N GLY A 13 17.79 4.08 6.15
CA GLY A 13 17.32 4.52 7.47
C GLY A 13 17.18 6.06 7.61
N LYS A 14 17.13 6.83 6.52
CA LYS A 14 17.02 8.31 6.52
C LYS A 14 15.87 8.84 7.35
N THR A 15 14.66 8.37 7.06
CA THR A 15 13.46 8.84 7.77
C THR A 15 13.46 8.41 9.24
N THR A 16 14.11 7.28 9.57
CA THR A 16 14.33 6.87 10.96
C THR A 16 15.26 7.85 11.68
N LEU A 17 16.36 8.23 11.03
CA LEU A 17 17.28 9.23 11.54
C LEU A 17 16.60 10.59 11.68
N PHE A 18 15.88 11.04 10.65
CA PHE A 18 15.11 12.27 10.67
C PHE A 18 14.11 12.33 11.84
N ASN A 19 13.34 11.25 12.04
CA ASN A 19 12.41 11.14 13.17
C ASN A 19 13.13 11.20 14.52
N GLY A 20 14.28 10.52 14.63
CA GLY A 20 15.10 10.54 15.84
C GLY A 20 15.65 11.92 16.17
N LEU A 21 16.13 12.66 15.17
CA LEU A 21 16.69 14.00 15.32
C LEU A 21 15.63 15.07 15.61
N THR A 22 14.49 15.02 14.93
CA THR A 22 13.46 16.07 14.99
C THR A 22 12.32 15.79 15.97
N GLY A 23 12.22 14.56 16.49
CA GLY A 23 11.08 14.10 17.30
C GLY A 23 9.78 13.94 16.51
N LYS A 24 9.80 14.08 15.18
CA LYS A 24 8.64 13.85 14.31
C LYS A 24 8.35 12.36 14.15
N ASN A 25 7.12 12.02 13.76
CA ASN A 25 6.67 10.65 13.49
C ASN A 25 6.34 10.47 12.01
N GLU A 26 7.30 10.76 11.14
CA GLU A 26 7.13 10.52 9.72
C GLU A 26 7.15 9.01 9.41
N ARG A 27 6.48 8.62 8.32
CA ARG A 27 6.34 7.20 7.96
C ARG A 27 7.70 6.63 7.55
N THR A 28 8.16 5.64 8.28
CA THR A 28 9.34 4.85 7.96
C THR A 28 8.86 3.55 7.32
N GLY A 29 9.17 3.29 6.09
CA GLY A 29 8.80 2.05 5.40
C GLY A 29 9.38 2.02 4.00
N ASN A 30 9.48 0.81 3.44
CA ASN A 30 10.29 0.59 2.26
C ASN A 30 9.52 0.72 0.94
N TRP A 31 8.16 0.78 0.97
CA TRP A 31 7.42 0.45 -0.24
C TRP A 31 6.28 1.39 -0.64
N PHE A 32 5.56 2.05 0.27
CA PHE A 32 4.37 2.80 -0.08
C PHE A 32 4.37 4.26 0.42
N GLY A 33 4.41 5.21 -0.51
CA GLY A 33 4.18 6.63 -0.24
C GLY A 33 5.16 7.23 0.76
N VAL A 34 6.41 6.71 0.80
CA VAL A 34 7.44 7.15 1.70
C VAL A 34 8.29 8.18 0.97
N THR A 35 8.16 9.40 1.40
CA THR A 35 9.01 10.54 1.02
C THR A 35 9.09 10.79 -0.49
N THR A 36 7.96 11.08 -1.11
CA THR A 36 7.91 11.68 -2.45
C THR A 36 8.19 13.17 -2.41
N ASP A 37 8.13 13.78 -1.20
CA ASP A 37 8.37 15.20 -0.98
C ASP A 37 9.49 15.41 0.04
N VAL A 38 10.20 16.53 -0.07
CA VAL A 38 11.20 16.96 0.90
C VAL A 38 10.51 17.32 2.21
N LYS A 39 10.86 16.63 3.30
CA LYS A 39 10.31 16.90 4.61
C LYS A 39 11.28 17.73 5.44
N CYS A 40 10.78 18.75 6.10
CA CYS A 40 11.56 19.62 6.95
C CYS A 40 11.16 19.45 8.43
N GLY A 41 12.14 19.43 9.30
CA GLY A 41 11.98 19.44 10.75
C GLY A 41 13.08 20.24 11.42
N PHE A 42 12.91 20.55 12.70
CA PHE A 42 13.89 21.31 13.47
C PHE A 42 14.56 20.41 14.49
N LEU A 43 15.88 20.50 14.55
CA LEU A 43 16.69 19.85 15.55
C LEU A 43 16.58 20.63 16.85
N LYS A 44 16.33 19.95 17.96
CA LYS A 44 16.47 20.50 19.31
C LYS A 44 17.95 20.43 19.68
N SER A 45 18.73 21.47 19.31
CA SER A 45 20.13 21.57 19.72
C SER A 45 20.26 22.01 21.17
N LYS A 46 21.28 21.48 21.86
CA LYS A 46 21.68 21.95 23.19
C LYS A 46 22.32 23.37 23.15
N SER A 47 22.78 23.80 21.99
CA SER A 47 23.46 25.11 21.77
C SER A 47 22.52 26.27 21.46
N GLY A 48 21.19 26.07 21.48
CA GLY A 48 20.21 27.13 21.23
C GLY A 48 20.05 27.57 19.77
N GLU A 49 20.88 27.13 18.85
CA GLU A 49 20.75 27.43 17.42
C GLU A 49 19.70 26.52 16.75
N ASN A 50 18.74 27.14 16.07
CA ASN A 50 17.74 26.41 15.30
C ASN A 50 18.37 25.84 14.02
N THR A 51 18.59 24.52 13.98
CA THR A 51 19.06 23.80 12.80
C THR A 51 17.88 23.12 12.10
N ALA A 52 17.65 23.47 10.83
CA ALA A 52 16.65 22.81 10.01
C ALA A 52 17.23 21.53 9.40
N VAL A 53 16.52 20.42 9.56
CA VAL A 53 16.87 19.10 9.01
C VAL A 53 15.90 18.75 7.91
N TYR A 54 16.41 18.35 6.76
CA TYR A 54 15.64 17.96 5.58
C TYR A 54 15.82 16.47 5.28
N ASP A 55 14.72 15.72 5.29
CA ASP A 55 14.68 14.33 4.83
C ASP A 55 14.40 14.29 3.34
N LEU A 56 15.35 13.79 2.57
CA LEU A 56 15.24 13.71 1.12
C LEU A 56 14.78 12.32 0.68
N PRO A 57 14.05 12.23 -0.46
CA PRO A 57 13.72 10.95 -1.06
C PRO A 57 14.96 10.08 -1.27
N GLY A 58 14.80 8.76 -1.08
CA GLY A 58 15.90 7.80 -1.28
C GLY A 58 16.20 7.61 -2.75
N SER A 59 17.33 8.13 -3.22
CA SER A 59 17.68 8.05 -4.63
C SER A 59 19.20 7.97 -4.85
N TYR A 60 19.57 7.56 -6.05
CA TYR A 60 20.95 7.59 -6.56
C TYR A 60 21.33 8.93 -7.22
N LEU A 61 20.51 9.98 -7.05
CA LEU A 61 20.64 11.25 -7.77
C LEU A 61 20.57 11.08 -9.30
N ASP A 62 19.78 10.12 -9.76
CA ASP A 62 19.50 9.92 -11.16
C ASP A 62 18.37 10.84 -11.64
N ASN A 63 18.40 11.19 -12.92
CA ASN A 63 17.33 11.99 -13.55
C ASN A 63 16.17 11.14 -14.05
N TYR A 64 16.19 9.83 -13.81
CA TYR A 64 15.19 8.88 -14.33
C TYR A 64 14.02 8.70 -13.37
N THR A 65 14.28 8.80 -12.05
CA THR A 65 13.24 8.70 -11.03
C THR A 65 12.75 10.08 -10.59
N MET A 66 11.51 10.20 -10.13
CA MET A 66 10.98 11.46 -9.58
C MET A 66 11.72 11.84 -8.30
N GLU A 67 12.08 10.86 -7.49
CA GLU A 67 12.85 10.99 -6.26
C GLU A 67 14.27 11.51 -6.55
N GLY A 68 14.92 10.98 -7.60
CA GLY A 68 16.22 11.43 -8.05
C GLY A 68 16.22 12.89 -8.52
N LYS A 69 15.19 13.29 -9.27
CA LYS A 69 15.02 14.69 -9.72
C LYS A 69 14.85 15.65 -8.55
N ILE A 70 14.03 15.30 -7.54
CA ILE A 70 13.84 16.14 -6.34
C ILE A 70 15.14 16.27 -5.56
N ALA A 71 15.85 15.17 -5.33
CA ALA A 71 17.11 15.19 -4.61
C ALA A 71 18.18 15.99 -5.37
N ALA A 72 18.26 15.86 -6.70
CA ALA A 72 19.17 16.62 -7.55
C ALA A 72 18.83 18.12 -7.58
N ASP A 73 17.55 18.49 -7.58
CA ASP A 73 17.13 19.90 -7.52
C ASP A 73 17.50 20.57 -6.20
N VAL A 74 17.30 19.88 -5.07
CA VAL A 74 17.73 20.34 -3.75
C VAL A 74 19.25 20.51 -3.70
N LEU A 75 19.98 19.57 -4.29
CA LEU A 75 21.44 19.59 -4.36
C LEU A 75 21.96 20.80 -5.15
N LYS A 76 21.32 21.14 -6.26
CA LYS A 76 21.71 22.28 -7.10
C LYS A 76 21.31 23.63 -6.51
N ASN A 77 20.10 23.72 -5.93
CA ASN A 77 19.47 25.00 -5.63
C ASN A 77 19.44 25.36 -4.14
N LYS A 78 19.52 24.39 -3.22
CA LYS A 78 19.27 24.62 -1.78
C LYS A 78 20.43 24.26 -0.85
N ILE A 79 21.43 23.50 -1.31
CA ILE A 79 22.52 23.03 -0.44
C ILE A 79 23.58 24.07 -0.12
N ALA A 80 23.63 25.20 -0.85
CA ALA A 80 24.65 26.23 -0.68
C ALA A 80 24.73 26.68 0.79
N GLY A 81 25.90 26.48 1.42
CA GLY A 81 26.17 26.81 2.83
C GLY A 81 25.62 25.78 3.85
N GLY A 82 24.86 24.79 3.43
CA GLY A 82 24.36 23.72 4.29
C GLY A 82 25.32 22.54 4.45
N ALA A 83 25.04 21.69 5.44
CA ALA A 83 25.74 20.42 5.66
C ALA A 83 24.98 19.25 5.07
N ALA A 84 25.70 18.27 4.53
CA ALA A 84 25.16 17.04 3.99
C ALA A 84 25.55 15.83 4.84
N ILE A 85 24.57 15.01 5.21
CA ILE A 85 24.81 13.70 5.81
C ILE A 85 24.43 12.64 4.79
N VAL A 86 25.40 11.86 4.36
CA VAL A 86 25.17 10.71 3.49
C VAL A 86 25.02 9.47 4.36
N LEU A 87 23.81 8.93 4.44
CA LEU A 87 23.51 7.73 5.19
C LEU A 87 23.56 6.50 4.28
N CYS A 88 24.42 5.55 4.58
CA CYS A 88 24.54 4.31 3.83
C CYS A 88 24.37 3.08 4.71
N GLU A 89 23.95 1.98 4.13
CA GLU A 89 23.96 0.66 4.75
C GLU A 89 25.37 0.06 4.66
N ALA A 90 25.85 -0.52 5.75
CA ALA A 90 27.19 -1.11 5.82
C ALA A 90 27.45 -2.19 4.74
N ALA A 91 26.42 -2.99 4.39
CA ALA A 91 26.53 -4.01 3.36
C ALA A 91 26.57 -3.43 1.93
N SER A 92 26.06 -2.22 1.72
CA SER A 92 25.96 -1.54 0.42
C SER A 92 26.87 -0.30 0.35
N LEU A 93 28.07 -0.40 0.90
CA LEU A 93 29.03 0.70 1.04
C LEU A 93 29.36 1.37 -0.30
N GLU A 94 29.49 0.61 -1.40
CA GLU A 94 29.77 1.15 -2.75
C GLU A 94 28.75 2.19 -3.17
N LYS A 95 27.47 1.90 -2.92
CA LYS A 95 26.37 2.81 -3.28
C LYS A 95 26.37 4.08 -2.44
N GLY A 96 26.70 3.95 -1.15
CA GLY A 96 26.92 5.10 -0.27
C GLY A 96 28.07 5.98 -0.72
N LEU A 97 29.18 5.39 -1.17
CA LEU A 97 30.34 6.10 -1.70
C LEU A 97 30.03 6.81 -3.02
N ARG A 98 29.28 6.17 -3.92
CA ARG A 98 28.82 6.80 -5.16
C ARG A 98 27.96 8.04 -4.88
N LEU A 99 27.05 7.95 -3.92
CA LEU A 99 26.22 9.07 -3.50
C LEU A 99 27.07 10.17 -2.84
N LEU A 100 28.01 9.78 -1.96
CA LEU A 100 28.95 10.69 -1.31
C LEU A 100 29.73 11.51 -2.35
N LYS A 101 30.25 10.85 -3.38
CA LYS A 101 30.94 11.48 -4.51
C LYS A 101 30.08 12.53 -5.21
N SER A 102 28.82 12.19 -5.50
CA SER A 102 27.89 13.12 -6.17
C SER A 102 27.54 14.33 -5.30
N VAL A 103 27.39 14.13 -3.98
CA VAL A 103 27.06 15.20 -3.04
C VAL A 103 28.26 16.07 -2.74
N SER A 104 29.48 15.52 -2.69
CA SER A 104 30.72 16.27 -2.41
C SER A 104 31.06 17.32 -3.46
N ALA A 105 30.55 17.17 -4.69
CA ALA A 105 30.69 18.18 -5.74
C ALA A 105 29.95 19.50 -5.43
N HIS A 106 29.03 19.50 -4.45
CA HIS A 106 28.15 20.66 -4.16
C HIS A 106 28.32 21.22 -2.75
N THR A 107 28.97 20.53 -1.82
CA THR A 107 29.24 21.02 -0.47
C THR A 107 30.50 20.40 0.14
N ASN A 108 31.26 21.21 0.87
CA ASN A 108 32.45 20.76 1.62
C ASN A 108 32.11 20.31 3.05
N LYS A 109 30.87 20.63 3.55
CA LYS A 109 30.38 20.19 4.86
C LYS A 109 29.64 18.88 4.71
N ILE A 110 30.38 17.78 4.53
CA ILE A 110 29.85 16.48 4.25
C ILE A 110 30.35 15.43 5.26
N ALA A 111 29.47 14.51 5.66
CA ALA A 111 29.83 13.37 6.49
C ALA A 111 29.16 12.09 5.98
N LEU A 112 29.85 10.95 6.16
CA LEU A 112 29.34 9.63 5.87
C LEU A 112 28.90 8.94 7.16
N VAL A 113 27.63 8.54 7.24
CA VAL A 113 27.09 7.76 8.36
C VAL A 113 26.78 6.35 7.88
N ILE A 114 27.42 5.35 8.51
CA ILE A 114 27.27 3.94 8.19
C ILE A 114 26.30 3.31 9.19
N ASN A 115 25.16 2.89 8.70
CA ASN A 115 24.09 2.25 9.45
C ASN A 115 24.09 0.72 9.25
N PHE A 116 23.46 -0.03 10.13
CA PHE A 116 23.36 -1.50 10.09
C PHE A 116 24.72 -2.24 10.14
N TYR A 117 25.73 -1.65 10.76
CA TYR A 117 27.04 -2.27 10.88
C TYR A 117 27.01 -3.52 11.78
N GLY A 118 26.23 -3.49 12.85
CA GLY A 118 25.99 -4.66 13.71
C GLY A 118 25.37 -5.85 12.95
N GLU A 119 24.59 -5.59 11.92
CA GLU A 119 24.03 -6.63 11.06
C GLU A 119 25.09 -7.21 10.12
N LEU A 120 25.96 -6.37 9.55
CA LEU A 120 27.10 -6.80 8.75
C LEU A 120 28.04 -7.71 9.55
N LEU A 121 28.36 -7.33 10.79
CA LEU A 121 29.19 -8.13 11.68
C LEU A 121 28.60 -9.51 11.99
N ARG A 122 27.29 -9.58 12.28
CA ARG A 122 26.57 -10.84 12.51
C ARG A 122 26.62 -11.78 11.31
N ARG A 123 26.73 -11.23 10.10
CA ARG A 123 26.90 -12.00 8.86
C ARG A 123 28.33 -12.37 8.56
N GLY A 124 29.29 -12.00 9.42
CA GLY A 124 30.72 -12.27 9.23
C GLY A 124 31.43 -11.26 8.33
N GLY A 125 30.73 -10.17 7.92
CA GLY A 125 31.34 -9.09 7.16
C GLY A 125 32.08 -8.10 8.07
N LYS A 126 33.05 -7.37 7.53
CA LYS A 126 33.84 -6.36 8.26
C LYS A 126 34.15 -5.18 7.35
N ILE A 127 34.26 -3.98 7.94
CA ILE A 127 34.72 -2.77 7.25
C ILE A 127 36.10 -2.38 7.82
N ASN A 128 37.04 -2.11 6.92
CA ASN A 128 38.35 -1.57 7.29
C ASN A 128 38.26 -0.05 7.41
N PHE A 129 37.92 0.45 8.59
CA PHE A 129 37.75 1.89 8.84
C PHE A 129 39.05 2.68 8.72
N LYS A 130 40.22 2.08 9.03
CA LYS A 130 41.51 2.74 8.88
C LYS A 130 41.77 3.14 7.41
N PHE A 131 41.52 2.19 6.51
CA PHE A 131 41.64 2.42 5.09
C PHE A 131 40.58 3.41 4.59
N LEU A 132 39.33 3.21 4.99
CA LEU A 132 38.20 4.04 4.56
C LEU A 132 38.40 5.51 4.96
N ASN A 133 38.73 5.79 6.22
CA ASN A 133 38.96 7.14 6.71
C ASN A 133 40.21 7.80 6.10
N GLY A 134 41.26 7.01 5.79
CA GLY A 134 42.45 7.50 5.12
C GLY A 134 42.21 7.93 3.67
N VAL A 135 41.22 7.35 3.01
CA VAL A 135 40.90 7.64 1.59
C VAL A 135 39.82 8.68 1.45
N LEU A 136 38.84 8.74 2.34
CA LEU A 136 37.67 9.60 2.14
C LEU A 136 37.92 11.07 2.52
N GLY A 137 38.81 11.40 3.44
CA GLY A 137 39.07 12.77 3.88
C GLY A 137 37.86 13.51 4.48
N CYS A 138 36.70 12.83 4.66
CA CYS A 138 35.51 13.38 5.32
C CYS A 138 35.23 12.63 6.63
N GLU A 139 34.46 13.26 7.53
CA GLU A 139 34.05 12.58 8.78
C GLU A 139 33.19 11.35 8.48
N THR A 140 33.61 10.19 9.03
CA THR A 140 32.88 8.93 8.90
C THR A 140 32.44 8.47 10.29
N LEU A 141 31.16 8.16 10.45
CA LEU A 141 30.56 7.72 11.71
C LEU A 141 29.82 6.40 11.52
N VAL A 142 30.03 5.45 12.41
CA VAL A 142 29.20 4.25 12.52
C VAL A 142 28.09 4.54 13.54
N ALA A 143 26.83 4.47 13.13
CA ALA A 143 25.72 4.74 14.02
C ALA A 143 24.50 3.88 13.66
N GLU A 144 23.98 3.13 14.64
CA GLU A 144 22.70 2.45 14.52
C GLU A 144 21.56 3.46 14.75
N VAL A 145 21.01 3.99 13.67
CA VAL A 145 20.00 5.08 13.73
C VAL A 145 18.67 4.64 14.35
N ASN A 146 18.48 3.36 14.60
CA ASN A 146 17.35 2.81 15.35
C ASN A 146 17.48 3.00 16.87
N GLU A 147 18.66 3.33 17.36
CA GLU A 147 18.98 3.48 18.78
C GLU A 147 19.15 4.97 19.14
N LYS A 148 18.79 5.30 20.37
CA LYS A 148 18.96 6.68 20.87
C LYS A 148 20.44 7.10 20.89
N SER A 149 21.35 6.16 21.18
CA SER A 149 22.80 6.33 21.17
C SER A 149 23.31 6.74 19.79
N GLY A 150 22.85 6.03 18.74
CA GLY A 150 23.22 6.34 17.34
C GLY A 150 22.70 7.70 16.89
N VAL A 151 21.45 8.05 17.23
CA VAL A 151 20.90 9.38 16.93
C VAL A 151 21.65 10.48 17.65
N SER A 152 22.02 10.28 18.93
CA SER A 152 22.82 11.24 19.70
C SER A 152 24.22 11.42 19.11
N ALA A 153 24.86 10.35 18.63
CA ALA A 153 26.16 10.42 17.97
C ALA A 153 26.10 11.22 16.65
N VAL A 154 25.03 11.04 15.85
CA VAL A 154 24.81 11.84 14.64
C VAL A 154 24.51 13.30 14.97
N ASN A 155 23.80 13.59 16.07
CA ASN A 155 23.59 14.96 16.53
C ASN A 155 24.93 15.65 16.85
N GLY A 156 25.81 14.97 17.60
CA GLY A 156 27.17 15.49 17.86
C GLY A 156 28.03 15.66 16.59
N LEU A 157 27.80 14.82 15.57
CA LEU A 157 28.44 14.98 14.26
C LEU A 157 27.96 16.27 13.54
N ILE A 158 26.65 16.56 13.59
CA ILE A 158 26.08 17.79 13.04
C ILE A 158 26.70 19.02 13.70
N ASP A 159 26.79 19.02 15.03
CA ASP A 159 27.40 20.12 15.76
C ASP A 159 28.87 20.33 15.33
N ARG A 160 29.66 19.28 15.11
CA ARG A 160 31.04 19.39 14.60
C ARG A 160 31.13 19.93 13.18
N LEU A 161 30.20 19.60 12.29
CA LEU A 161 30.17 20.08 10.91
C LEU A 161 29.96 21.61 10.82
N PHE A 162 29.26 22.20 11.80
CA PHE A 162 29.04 23.65 11.85
C PHE A 162 30.04 24.40 12.74
N ASN A 163 30.55 23.78 13.81
CA ASN A 163 31.43 24.43 14.80
C ASN A 163 32.94 24.33 14.48
N LYS A 164 33.32 24.24 13.21
CA LYS A 164 34.76 24.18 12.82
C LYS A 164 35.64 25.35 13.28
N ASN A 165 35.10 26.35 14.01
CA ASN A 165 35.84 27.53 14.50
C ASN A 165 35.92 27.66 16.05
N GLY A 166 35.66 26.64 16.83
CA GLY A 166 35.62 26.73 18.29
C GLY A 166 36.37 25.60 19.01
N ASN A 167 37.53 25.99 19.59
CA ASN A 167 38.25 25.38 20.71
C ASN A 167 39.08 24.09 20.53
N LYS A 168 40.38 24.31 20.59
CA LYS A 168 41.47 23.35 20.79
C LYS A 168 41.52 22.68 22.17
N THR A 169 40.47 22.68 22.97
CA THR A 169 40.57 22.35 24.41
C THR A 169 39.95 21.02 24.87
N GLU A 170 39.48 20.13 24.00
CA GLU A 170 39.03 18.79 24.42
C GLU A 170 39.72 17.63 23.66
N ARG A 171 41.04 17.79 23.40
CA ARG A 171 41.88 16.75 22.77
C ARG A 171 42.78 15.94 23.71
N GLU A 172 42.51 15.99 24.99
CA GLU A 172 43.33 15.25 25.96
C GLU A 172 42.59 14.11 26.66
N ASN A 173 42.17 13.12 25.94
CA ASN A 173 42.04 11.74 26.48
C ASN A 173 41.66 10.78 25.36
N GLY A 174 42.67 10.19 24.75
CA GLY A 174 42.51 9.02 23.89
C GLY A 174 43.01 9.17 22.45
N GLN A 175 44.30 8.84 22.26
CA GLN A 175 45.00 8.62 20.97
C GLN A 175 45.48 9.85 20.18
N ALA A 176 46.44 10.55 20.74
CA ALA A 176 47.42 11.29 19.99
C ALA A 176 48.36 10.33 19.22
N ARG A 177 48.09 10.06 17.95
CA ARG A 177 49.10 9.65 16.93
C ARG A 177 48.50 9.64 15.54
N ASN A 178 48.95 10.60 14.74
CA ASN A 178 48.91 10.72 13.28
C ASN A 178 48.27 12.01 12.73
N GLU A 179 48.65 13.17 13.32
CA GLU A 179 48.23 14.48 12.75
C GLU A 179 49.19 15.03 11.65
N LYS A 180 50.15 14.23 11.16
CA LYS A 180 51.08 14.73 10.13
C LYS A 180 50.68 14.50 8.67
N ASN A 181 49.57 13.75 8.39
CA ASN A 181 49.17 13.44 7.03
C ASN A 181 47.75 13.91 6.61
N LEU A 182 47.17 14.91 7.31
CA LEU A 182 45.81 15.41 6.98
C LEU A 182 45.83 16.72 6.19
N LYS A 183 46.77 16.93 5.30
CA LYS A 183 46.93 18.18 4.50
C LYS A 183 46.84 17.99 2.99
N GLU A 184 46.43 16.87 2.47
CA GLU A 184 45.97 16.79 1.08
C GLU A 184 44.46 16.76 1.07
N HIS A 185 43.81 17.79 0.58
CA HIS A 185 42.40 17.80 0.22
C HIS A 185 42.22 16.71 -0.85
N ILE A 186 41.85 15.49 -0.42
CA ILE A 186 41.50 14.42 -1.34
C ILE A 186 40.23 14.88 -2.04
N ASP A 187 40.34 15.08 -3.34
CA ASP A 187 39.21 15.46 -4.19
C ASP A 187 38.22 14.27 -4.27
N LEU A 188 37.21 14.33 -3.42
CA LEU A 188 36.17 13.28 -3.33
C LEU A 188 35.47 13.02 -4.68
N THR A 189 35.58 13.95 -5.63
CA THR A 189 34.97 13.77 -6.96
C THR A 189 35.76 12.83 -7.86
N LYS A 190 37.03 12.55 -7.56
CA LYS A 190 37.93 11.67 -8.33
C LYS A 190 38.05 10.25 -7.76
N ILE A 191 37.29 9.90 -6.76
CA ILE A 191 37.38 8.62 -6.06
C ILE A 191 36.82 7.49 -6.96
N ASP A 192 37.53 6.38 -7.02
CA ASP A 192 37.06 5.12 -7.57
C ASP A 192 36.31 4.35 -6.48
N GLU A 193 35.00 4.58 -6.42
CA GLU A 193 34.11 4.03 -5.41
C GLU A 193 34.12 2.48 -5.36
N GLN A 194 34.30 1.82 -6.51
CA GLN A 194 34.33 0.36 -6.58
C GLN A 194 35.61 -0.23 -5.98
N LYS A 195 36.76 0.37 -6.28
CA LYS A 195 38.04 -0.06 -5.69
C LYS A 195 38.08 0.15 -4.19
N ILE A 196 37.54 1.30 -3.73
CA ILE A 196 37.50 1.60 -2.29
C ILE A 196 36.54 0.64 -1.59
N ALA A 197 35.35 0.40 -2.11
CA ALA A 197 34.40 -0.53 -1.53
C ALA A 197 35.00 -1.95 -1.44
N LYS A 198 35.60 -2.46 -2.53
CA LYS A 198 36.24 -3.79 -2.54
C LYS A 198 37.39 -3.94 -1.54
N LYS A 199 38.19 -2.89 -1.33
CA LYS A 199 39.30 -2.91 -0.34
C LYS A 199 38.85 -2.65 1.10
N SER A 200 37.76 -1.90 1.28
CA SER A 200 37.24 -1.53 2.60
C SER A 200 36.26 -2.54 3.16
N LEU A 201 35.47 -3.20 2.32
CA LEU A 201 34.37 -4.06 2.72
C LEU A 201 34.70 -5.53 2.43
N VAL A 202 34.81 -6.30 3.47
CA VAL A 202 34.83 -7.76 3.38
C VAL A 202 33.40 -8.24 3.53
N LEU A 203 32.76 -8.59 2.41
CA LEU A 203 31.46 -9.22 2.43
C LEU A 203 31.64 -10.71 2.76
N PRO A 204 30.77 -11.31 3.58
CA PRO A 204 30.70 -12.75 3.65
C PRO A 204 30.42 -13.28 2.24
N SER A 205 31.06 -14.38 1.86
CA SER A 205 30.86 -15.02 0.54
C SER A 205 29.36 -15.18 0.30
N GLY A 206 28.84 -14.41 -0.66
CA GLY A 206 27.41 -14.25 -0.91
C GLY A 206 26.78 -15.52 -1.50
N LYS A 207 26.70 -16.58 -0.72
CA LYS A 207 25.76 -17.67 -1.00
C LYS A 207 24.37 -17.14 -0.63
N LEU A 208 23.51 -16.97 -1.64
CA LEU A 208 22.07 -16.83 -1.44
C LEU A 208 21.64 -17.90 -0.41
N ASN A 209 20.82 -17.52 0.55
CA ASN A 209 20.25 -18.51 1.48
C ASN A 209 19.61 -19.63 0.65
N GLY A 210 19.71 -20.88 1.10
CA GLY A 210 19.14 -22.02 0.36
C GLY A 210 17.68 -21.80 -0.01
N PHE A 211 16.92 -21.07 0.81
CA PHE A 211 15.55 -20.68 0.57
C PHE A 211 15.42 -19.64 -0.57
N ASP A 212 16.29 -18.61 -0.63
CA ASP A 212 16.29 -17.64 -1.74
C ASP A 212 16.68 -18.33 -3.06
N ASN A 213 17.66 -19.25 -3.00
CA ASN A 213 18.06 -20.02 -4.17
C ASN A 213 16.91 -20.89 -4.71
N PHE A 214 16.16 -21.54 -3.81
CA PHE A 214 14.96 -22.30 -4.17
C PHE A 214 13.88 -21.42 -4.78
N LEU A 215 13.59 -20.28 -4.15
CA LEU A 215 12.56 -19.34 -4.61
C LEU A 215 12.88 -18.75 -6.00
N LEU A 216 14.14 -18.38 -6.24
CA LEU A 216 14.54 -17.71 -7.47
C LEU A 216 14.75 -18.67 -8.64
N ASN A 217 15.20 -19.90 -8.37
CA ASN A 217 15.41 -20.92 -9.41
C ASN A 217 14.11 -21.57 -9.90
N ASN A 218 13.03 -21.51 -9.10
CA ASN A 218 11.75 -22.11 -9.44
C ASN A 218 10.61 -21.06 -9.40
N PRO A 219 10.59 -20.06 -10.31
CA PRO A 219 9.67 -18.93 -10.24
C PRO A 219 8.19 -19.34 -10.30
N PHE A 220 7.85 -20.36 -11.10
CA PHE A 220 6.49 -20.87 -11.21
C PHE A 220 6.01 -21.48 -9.87
N PHE A 221 6.81 -22.39 -9.30
CA PHE A 221 6.46 -23.03 -8.03
C PHE A 221 6.39 -22.02 -6.88
N SER A 222 7.33 -21.09 -6.84
CA SER A 222 7.34 -20.00 -5.86
C SER A 222 6.14 -19.08 -5.98
N GLY A 223 5.70 -18.79 -7.21
CA GLY A 223 4.49 -18.05 -7.48
C GLY A 223 3.24 -18.77 -6.96
N VAL A 224 3.11 -20.08 -7.24
CA VAL A 224 1.99 -20.91 -6.75
C VAL A 224 1.97 -20.97 -5.22
N LEU A 225 3.12 -21.26 -4.59
CA LEU A 225 3.26 -21.29 -3.13
C LEU A 225 2.85 -19.96 -2.49
N PHE A 226 3.28 -18.87 -3.09
CA PHE A 226 2.90 -17.53 -2.64
C PHE A 226 1.39 -17.29 -2.76
N PHE A 227 0.77 -17.62 -3.88
CA PHE A 227 -0.68 -17.47 -4.04
C PHE A 227 -1.44 -18.30 -3.00
N ILE A 228 -1.02 -19.53 -2.73
CA ILE A 228 -1.61 -20.36 -1.67
C ILE A 228 -1.48 -19.66 -0.31
N ALA A 229 -0.29 -19.22 0.06
CA ALA A 229 -0.05 -18.51 1.33
C ALA A 229 -0.89 -17.24 1.42
N PHE A 230 -0.97 -16.47 0.34
CA PHE A 230 -1.77 -15.27 0.28
C PHE A 230 -3.28 -15.55 0.44
N PHE A 231 -3.82 -16.59 -0.24
CA PHE A 231 -5.22 -16.98 -0.08
C PHE A 231 -5.52 -17.46 1.34
N VAL A 232 -4.58 -18.14 2.01
CA VAL A 232 -4.69 -18.47 3.44
C VAL A 232 -4.81 -17.19 4.28
N CYS A 233 -3.97 -16.19 4.03
CA CYS A 233 -4.06 -14.89 4.73
C CYS A 233 -5.40 -14.19 4.48
N VAL A 234 -5.91 -14.20 3.24
CA VAL A 234 -7.23 -13.66 2.90
C VAL A 234 -8.34 -14.43 3.60
N TYR A 235 -8.26 -15.77 3.64
CA TYR A 235 -9.22 -16.59 4.36
C TYR A 235 -9.21 -16.33 5.86
N LEU A 236 -8.04 -16.21 6.48
CA LEU A 236 -7.91 -15.85 7.90
C LEU A 236 -8.47 -14.44 8.20
N SER A 237 -8.43 -13.54 7.22
CA SER A 237 -8.94 -12.17 7.37
C SER A 237 -10.45 -12.09 7.17
N PHE A 238 -11.01 -12.75 6.15
CA PHE A 238 -12.40 -12.58 5.71
C PHE A 238 -13.25 -13.87 5.73
N GLY A 239 -12.62 -15.03 5.87
CA GLY A 239 -13.33 -16.32 5.90
C GLY A 239 -14.24 -16.45 7.12
N GLU A 240 -15.25 -17.30 7.01
CA GLU A 240 -16.30 -17.52 8.05
C GLU A 240 -15.71 -17.85 9.43
N TYR A 241 -14.65 -18.68 9.46
CA TYR A 241 -13.91 -19.08 10.67
C TYR A 241 -12.61 -18.31 10.86
N GLY A 242 -12.39 -17.25 10.07
CA GLY A 242 -11.18 -16.44 10.13
C GLY A 242 -11.17 -15.50 11.35
N ILE A 243 -9.96 -15.14 11.80
CA ILE A 243 -9.73 -14.24 12.93
C ILE A 243 -10.39 -12.87 12.69
N GLY A 244 -10.30 -12.35 11.47
CA GLY A 244 -10.89 -11.06 11.12
C GLY A 244 -12.41 -11.06 11.22
N LYS A 245 -13.08 -12.15 10.79
CA LYS A 245 -14.54 -12.30 10.90
C LYS A 245 -14.98 -12.48 12.36
N ALA A 246 -14.21 -13.22 13.16
CA ALA A 246 -14.48 -13.35 14.60
C ALA A 246 -14.42 -11.98 15.31
N LEU A 247 -13.40 -11.17 15.01
CA LEU A 247 -13.27 -9.81 15.53
C LEU A 247 -14.39 -8.88 15.03
N SER A 248 -14.83 -9.04 13.76
CA SER A 248 -15.97 -8.31 13.21
C SER A 248 -17.26 -8.64 13.97
N ARG A 249 -17.56 -9.93 14.23
CA ARG A 249 -18.72 -10.34 15.03
C ARG A 249 -18.66 -9.77 16.45
N ALA A 250 -17.49 -9.79 17.09
CA ALA A 250 -17.31 -9.17 18.40
C ALA A 250 -17.56 -7.66 18.37
N ALA A 251 -17.10 -6.96 17.34
CA ALA A 251 -17.38 -5.55 17.14
C ALA A 251 -18.87 -5.28 16.91
N ASP A 252 -19.55 -6.09 16.08
CA ASP A 252 -21.01 -6.00 15.86
C ASP A 252 -21.80 -6.16 17.15
N CYS A 253 -21.46 -7.17 17.95
CA CYS A 253 -22.09 -7.39 19.26
C CYS A 253 -21.87 -6.21 20.22
N ALA A 254 -20.62 -5.72 20.30
CA ALA A 254 -20.27 -4.61 21.17
C ALA A 254 -20.99 -3.31 20.76
N LEU A 255 -20.98 -2.98 19.47
CA LEU A 255 -21.65 -1.79 18.92
C LEU A 255 -23.18 -1.89 19.03
N GLY A 256 -23.72 -3.08 18.77
CA GLY A 256 -25.14 -3.36 18.95
C GLY A 256 -25.59 -3.12 20.39
N PHE A 257 -24.83 -3.63 21.34
CA PHE A 257 -25.11 -3.45 22.77
C PHE A 257 -24.90 -2.00 23.22
N ALA A 258 -23.82 -1.35 22.78
CA ALA A 258 -23.46 0.00 23.24
C ALA A 258 -24.32 1.11 22.61
N PHE A 259 -24.73 0.98 21.36
CA PHE A 259 -25.39 2.05 20.62
C PHE A 259 -26.79 1.69 20.12
N MET A 260 -26.97 0.52 19.49
CA MET A 260 -28.22 0.15 18.84
C MET A 260 -29.35 -0.11 19.86
N ASN A 261 -29.08 -0.89 20.91
CA ASN A 261 -30.08 -1.26 21.91
C ASN A 261 -30.51 -0.05 22.77
N PRO A 262 -29.60 0.80 23.29
CA PRO A 262 -30.00 2.01 24.00
C PRO A 262 -30.77 3.00 23.13
N ALA A 263 -30.34 3.21 21.89
CA ALA A 263 -31.04 4.09 20.96
C ALA A 263 -32.48 3.63 20.70
N ARG A 264 -32.69 2.32 20.48
CA ARG A 264 -34.05 1.74 20.32
C ARG A 264 -34.88 1.88 21.58
N ALA A 265 -34.30 1.68 22.77
CA ALA A 265 -34.99 1.83 24.05
C ALA A 265 -35.46 3.27 24.27
N VAL A 266 -34.59 4.25 24.03
CA VAL A 266 -34.91 5.68 24.16
C VAL A 266 -35.98 6.11 23.16
N LEU A 267 -35.85 5.75 21.88
CA LEU A 267 -36.83 6.10 20.86
C LEU A 267 -38.20 5.46 21.10
N LYS A 268 -38.22 4.26 21.68
CA LYS A 268 -39.46 3.60 22.10
C LYS A 268 -40.10 4.28 23.28
N ALA A 269 -39.32 4.74 24.27
CA ALA A 269 -39.80 5.48 25.45
C ALA A 269 -40.41 6.84 25.06
N VAL A 270 -39.88 7.49 24.03
CA VAL A 270 -40.38 8.79 23.52
C VAL A 270 -41.54 8.61 22.51
N ASN A 271 -42.01 7.37 22.24
CA ASN A 271 -43.03 7.06 21.23
C ASN A 271 -42.69 7.66 19.84
N ALA A 272 -41.41 7.61 19.44
CA ALA A 272 -40.97 8.14 18.16
C ALA A 272 -41.66 7.40 16.99
N SER A 273 -41.92 8.11 15.88
CA SER A 273 -42.53 7.48 14.72
C SER A 273 -41.68 6.32 14.18
N PRO A 274 -42.31 5.32 13.52
CA PRO A 274 -41.59 4.17 12.97
C PRO A 274 -40.48 4.59 11.99
N PHE A 275 -40.69 5.67 11.25
CA PHE A 275 -39.68 6.22 10.33
C PHE A 275 -38.48 6.77 11.08
N ILE A 276 -38.68 7.59 12.14
CA ILE A 276 -37.58 8.17 12.93
C ILE A 276 -36.77 7.04 13.59
N THR A 277 -37.47 6.05 14.14
CA THR A 277 -36.80 4.89 14.79
C THR A 277 -35.93 4.14 13.78
N ALA A 278 -36.44 3.83 12.58
CA ALA A 278 -35.69 3.17 11.54
C ALA A 278 -34.55 4.06 11.00
N PHE A 279 -34.79 5.34 10.80
CA PHE A 279 -33.77 6.30 10.32
C PHE A 279 -32.58 6.39 11.27
N VAL A 280 -32.83 6.52 12.57
CA VAL A 280 -31.75 6.63 13.56
C VAL A 280 -31.06 5.28 13.78
N CYS A 281 -31.82 4.20 14.02
CA CYS A 281 -31.23 2.91 14.36
C CYS A 281 -30.63 2.20 13.16
N ASP A 282 -31.44 2.00 12.09
CA ASP A 282 -31.04 1.17 10.96
C ASP A 282 -30.26 2.00 9.93
N GLY A 283 -30.64 3.29 9.75
CA GLY A 283 -29.94 4.22 8.86
C GLY A 283 -28.63 4.72 9.46
N ALA A 284 -28.69 5.60 10.47
CA ALA A 284 -27.50 6.30 10.96
C ALA A 284 -26.57 5.39 11.77
N ILE A 285 -27.08 4.76 12.85
CA ILE A 285 -26.30 3.88 13.70
C ILE A 285 -25.85 2.65 12.94
N GLY A 286 -26.75 2.04 12.13
CA GLY A 286 -26.43 0.90 11.28
C GLY A 286 -25.30 1.18 10.30
N SER A 287 -25.25 2.37 9.70
CA SER A 287 -24.16 2.78 8.80
C SER A 287 -22.82 2.93 9.53
N VAL A 288 -22.84 3.44 10.78
CA VAL A 288 -21.64 3.53 11.61
C VAL A 288 -21.17 2.13 12.03
N CYS A 289 -22.10 1.27 12.47
CA CYS A 289 -21.78 -0.12 12.82
C CYS A 289 -21.16 -0.86 11.63
N ALA A 290 -21.73 -0.75 10.44
CA ALA A 290 -21.18 -1.38 9.24
C ALA A 290 -19.74 -0.94 8.94
N LEU A 291 -19.40 0.35 9.14
CA LEU A 291 -18.04 0.85 8.97
C LEU A 291 -17.06 0.18 9.96
N PHE A 292 -17.43 0.11 11.22
CA PHE A 292 -16.56 -0.44 12.27
C PHE A 292 -16.47 -1.97 12.21
N SER A 293 -17.51 -2.67 11.75
CA SER A 293 -17.50 -4.11 11.57
C SER A 293 -16.63 -4.56 10.40
N PHE A 294 -16.48 -3.69 9.38
CA PHE A 294 -15.63 -3.98 8.23
C PHE A 294 -14.14 -3.71 8.50
N LEU A 295 -13.81 -2.90 9.51
CA LEU A 295 -12.44 -2.51 9.84
C LEU A 295 -11.55 -3.67 10.35
N PRO A 296 -11.99 -4.59 11.26
CA PRO A 296 -11.15 -5.66 11.78
C PRO A 296 -10.60 -6.62 10.71
N PRO A 297 -11.39 -7.15 9.75
CA PRO A 297 -10.85 -7.96 8.66
C PRO A 297 -9.77 -7.25 7.83
N LEU A 298 -9.96 -5.95 7.59
CA LEU A 298 -8.96 -5.14 6.89
C LEU A 298 -7.67 -4.97 7.70
N ILE A 299 -7.77 -4.80 9.02
CA ILE A 299 -6.58 -4.70 9.91
C ILE A 299 -5.82 -6.02 9.91
N VAL A 300 -6.51 -7.17 9.96
CA VAL A 300 -5.87 -8.50 9.91
C VAL A 300 -5.14 -8.70 8.58
N LEU A 301 -5.76 -8.37 7.45
CA LEU A 301 -5.09 -8.43 6.16
C LEU A 301 -3.87 -7.51 6.11
N GLN A 302 -4.03 -6.27 6.58
CA GLN A 302 -2.93 -5.30 6.61
C GLN A 302 -1.79 -5.76 7.53
N PHE A 303 -2.09 -6.49 8.60
CA PHE A 303 -1.07 -7.11 9.44
C PHE A 303 -0.20 -8.09 8.64
N PHE A 304 -0.79 -8.99 7.85
CA PHE A 304 -0.04 -9.92 7.02
C PHE A 304 0.81 -9.20 5.96
N ILE A 305 0.28 -8.13 5.35
CA ILE A 305 1.01 -7.33 4.37
C ILE A 305 2.22 -6.64 5.03
N VAL A 306 2.02 -5.96 6.17
CA VAL A 306 3.10 -5.30 6.91
C VAL A 306 4.13 -6.30 7.40
N PHE A 307 3.70 -7.49 7.85
CA PHE A 307 4.59 -8.57 8.25
C PHE A 307 5.47 -9.04 7.08
N ALA A 308 4.88 -9.27 5.91
CA ALA A 308 5.62 -9.64 4.70
C ALA A 308 6.57 -8.52 4.23
N GLU A 309 6.19 -7.25 4.42
CA GLU A 309 7.01 -6.08 4.13
C GLU A 309 8.23 -6.02 5.07
N GLU A 310 8.02 -6.01 6.38
CA GLU A 310 9.09 -5.88 7.36
C GLU A 310 10.04 -7.09 7.37
N SER A 311 9.53 -8.29 7.02
CA SER A 311 10.34 -9.51 6.93
C SER A 311 11.25 -9.56 5.71
N GLY A 312 11.02 -8.72 4.68
CA GLY A 312 11.76 -8.74 3.42
C GLY A 312 11.29 -9.79 2.40
N ILE A 313 10.25 -10.57 2.70
CA ILE A 313 9.63 -11.53 1.76
C ILE A 313 9.12 -10.81 0.52
N LEU A 314 8.56 -9.67 0.73
CA LEU A 314 7.89 -8.84 -0.25
C LEU A 314 8.83 -8.37 -1.38
N ALA A 315 10.12 -8.10 -1.10
CA ALA A 315 11.11 -7.74 -2.12
C ALA A 315 11.36 -8.90 -3.09
N ARG A 316 11.37 -10.15 -2.59
CA ARG A 316 11.52 -11.35 -3.42
C ARG A 316 10.33 -11.55 -4.33
N LEU A 317 9.14 -11.27 -3.80
CA LEU A 317 7.91 -11.32 -4.59
C LEU A 317 7.89 -10.25 -5.68
N ALA A 318 8.30 -9.02 -5.37
CA ALA A 318 8.42 -7.97 -6.37
C ALA A 318 9.34 -8.39 -7.52
N PHE A 319 10.43 -9.07 -7.22
CA PHE A 319 11.34 -9.60 -8.22
C PHE A 319 10.72 -10.76 -9.02
N LEU A 320 10.08 -11.72 -8.35
CA LEU A 320 9.43 -12.87 -9.01
C LEU A 320 8.35 -12.44 -10.02
N PHE A 321 7.61 -11.38 -9.72
CA PHE A 321 6.54 -10.88 -10.56
C PHE A 321 6.96 -9.70 -11.46
N ASP A 322 8.24 -9.31 -11.43
CA ASP A 322 8.70 -8.15 -12.20
C ASP A 322 8.48 -8.33 -13.71
N ASP A 323 8.77 -9.49 -14.26
CA ASP A 323 8.55 -9.78 -15.69
C ASP A 323 7.07 -9.65 -16.07
N VAL A 324 6.15 -10.16 -15.24
CA VAL A 324 4.70 -10.09 -15.48
C VAL A 324 4.22 -8.62 -15.45
N PHE A 325 4.69 -7.85 -14.48
CA PHE A 325 4.31 -6.45 -14.36
C PHE A 325 5.05 -5.55 -15.37
N ALA A 326 6.30 -5.87 -15.72
CA ALA A 326 7.05 -5.19 -16.78
C ALA A 326 6.37 -5.35 -18.14
N PHE A 327 5.82 -6.55 -18.45
CA PHE A 327 4.97 -6.76 -19.62
C PHE A 327 3.79 -5.77 -19.64
N ALA A 328 3.14 -5.57 -18.49
CA ALA A 328 2.04 -4.61 -18.32
C ALA A 328 2.51 -3.14 -18.22
N GLY A 329 3.81 -2.88 -18.26
CA GLY A 329 4.39 -1.54 -18.13
C GLY A 329 4.35 -0.98 -16.71
N LEU A 330 4.31 -1.85 -15.74
CA LEU A 330 4.44 -1.59 -14.31
C LEU A 330 5.74 -2.21 -13.82
N SER A 331 6.24 -1.78 -12.67
CA SER A 331 7.37 -2.47 -12.02
C SER A 331 6.85 -3.58 -11.09
N GLY A 332 7.71 -4.52 -10.72
CA GLY A 332 7.39 -5.58 -9.76
C GLY A 332 6.85 -5.05 -8.42
N ARG A 333 7.12 -3.80 -8.09
CA ARG A 333 6.52 -3.13 -6.93
C ARG A 333 4.99 -3.05 -7.00
N ALA A 334 4.39 -3.08 -8.18
CA ALA A 334 2.94 -3.11 -8.35
C ALA A 334 2.29 -4.36 -7.72
N VAL A 335 3.03 -5.45 -7.50
CA VAL A 335 2.57 -6.65 -6.78
C VAL A 335 1.82 -6.28 -5.51
N PHE A 336 2.39 -5.36 -4.71
CA PHE A 336 1.74 -4.93 -3.46
C PHE A 336 0.38 -4.32 -3.64
N THR A 337 0.33 -3.42 -4.61
CA THR A 337 -0.87 -2.69 -4.93
C THR A 337 -1.96 -3.66 -5.37
N PHE A 338 -1.60 -4.65 -6.20
CA PHE A 338 -2.54 -5.67 -6.69
C PHE A 338 -2.95 -6.66 -5.59
N LEU A 339 -2.02 -7.07 -4.73
CA LEU A 339 -2.33 -7.92 -3.57
C LEU A 339 -3.27 -7.22 -2.58
N THR A 340 -3.02 -5.94 -2.30
CA THR A 340 -3.94 -5.14 -1.49
C THR A 340 -5.31 -5.05 -2.14
N GLY A 341 -5.38 -5.07 -3.49
CA GLY A 341 -6.61 -5.09 -4.28
C GLY A 341 -7.52 -6.29 -3.99
N TYR A 342 -6.95 -7.45 -3.75
CA TYR A 342 -7.71 -8.63 -3.33
C TYR A 342 -8.40 -8.46 -1.96
N GLY A 343 -7.83 -7.65 -1.09
CA GLY A 343 -8.49 -7.25 0.15
C GLY A 343 -9.51 -6.16 -0.08
N CYS A 344 -9.06 -5.00 -0.54
CA CYS A 344 -9.89 -3.81 -0.75
C CYS A 344 -9.33 -2.94 -1.88
N THR A 345 -10.12 -2.75 -2.93
CA THR A 345 -9.72 -1.92 -4.09
C THR A 345 -9.46 -0.45 -3.69
N ALA A 346 -10.23 0.11 -2.75
CA ALA A 346 -10.02 1.48 -2.28
C ALA A 346 -8.67 1.65 -1.57
N ALA A 347 -8.28 0.67 -0.73
CA ALA A 347 -6.98 0.65 -0.08
C ALA A 347 -5.84 0.48 -1.10
N ALA A 348 -6.03 -0.38 -2.11
CA ALA A 348 -5.07 -0.61 -3.17
C ALA A 348 -4.79 0.65 -4.00
N VAL A 349 -5.83 1.44 -4.30
CA VAL A 349 -5.67 2.71 -5.01
C VAL A 349 -4.79 3.69 -4.22
N PHE A 350 -4.93 3.75 -2.90
CA PHE A 350 -4.02 4.57 -2.07
C PHE A 350 -2.60 3.98 -2.02
N CYS A 351 -2.46 2.65 -2.02
CA CYS A 351 -1.15 2.01 -2.10
C CYS A 351 -0.45 2.33 -3.43
N ALA A 352 -1.20 2.53 -4.52
CA ALA A 352 -0.64 2.91 -5.82
C ALA A 352 0.08 4.28 -5.80
N GLU A 353 -0.22 5.17 -4.84
CA GLU A 353 0.49 6.44 -4.66
C GLU A 353 2.00 6.24 -4.43
N GLY A 354 2.43 5.06 -3.99
CA GLY A 354 3.83 4.68 -3.83
C GLY A 354 4.54 4.18 -5.09
N LEU A 355 3.87 4.15 -6.24
CA LEU A 355 4.50 3.76 -7.50
C LEU A 355 5.39 4.87 -8.05
N GLU A 356 6.45 4.47 -8.76
CA GLU A 356 7.60 5.29 -9.13
C GLU A 356 7.30 6.52 -10.00
N ASN A 357 6.27 6.43 -10.84
CA ASN A 357 5.92 7.54 -11.72
C ASN A 357 4.40 7.71 -11.86
N LYS A 358 3.99 8.94 -12.26
CA LYS A 358 2.57 9.29 -12.44
C LYS A 358 1.86 8.43 -13.49
N ASN A 359 2.57 7.91 -14.46
CA ASN A 359 1.98 7.08 -15.52
C ASN A 359 1.76 5.66 -15.04
N ALA A 360 2.72 5.08 -14.29
CA ALA A 360 2.54 3.80 -13.60
C ALA A 360 1.40 3.87 -12.59
N LEU A 361 1.31 4.96 -11.80
CA LEU A 361 0.19 5.23 -10.89
C LEU A 361 -1.16 5.18 -11.63
N LYS A 362 -1.32 5.96 -12.70
CA LYS A 362 -2.57 6.03 -13.46
C LYS A 362 -2.95 4.68 -14.09
N ARG A 363 -1.95 3.95 -14.60
CA ARG A 363 -2.14 2.62 -15.18
C ARG A 363 -2.58 1.61 -14.12
N ALA A 364 -1.90 1.57 -12.98
CA ALA A 364 -2.29 0.72 -11.85
C ALA A 364 -3.70 1.05 -11.36
N VAL A 365 -4.00 2.33 -11.11
CA VAL A 365 -5.32 2.78 -10.63
C VAL A 365 -6.46 2.38 -11.56
N LEU A 366 -6.26 2.41 -12.89
CA LEU A 366 -7.26 1.97 -13.85
C LEU A 366 -7.41 0.44 -13.92
N SER A 367 -6.36 -0.31 -13.61
CA SER A 367 -6.34 -1.78 -13.70
C SER A 367 -6.78 -2.46 -12.41
N LEU A 368 -6.52 -1.84 -11.25
CA LEU A 368 -6.83 -2.38 -9.92
C LEU A 368 -8.28 -2.80 -9.73
N PRO A 369 -9.30 -2.08 -10.22
CA PRO A 369 -10.67 -2.47 -10.01
C PRO A 369 -11.10 -3.77 -10.69
N PHE A 370 -10.32 -4.30 -11.64
CA PHE A 370 -10.53 -5.64 -12.20
C PHE A 370 -10.13 -6.75 -11.24
N VAL A 371 -9.25 -6.46 -10.26
CA VAL A 371 -8.88 -7.42 -9.21
C VAL A 371 -10.08 -7.65 -8.29
N PRO A 372 -10.55 -8.90 -8.12
CA PRO A 372 -11.70 -9.18 -7.26
C PRO A 372 -11.35 -8.93 -5.80
N CYS A 373 -12.08 -8.05 -5.11
CA CYS A 373 -11.88 -7.82 -3.69
C CYS A 373 -12.56 -8.90 -2.82
N SER A 374 -12.14 -9.01 -1.57
CA SER A 374 -12.67 -9.99 -0.60
C SER A 374 -14.19 -9.84 -0.33
N ALA A 375 -14.74 -8.63 -0.45
CA ALA A 375 -16.17 -8.39 -0.30
C ALA A 375 -17.04 -9.12 -1.33
N LYS A 376 -16.46 -9.63 -2.42
CA LYS A 376 -17.17 -10.46 -3.41
C LYS A 376 -17.32 -11.93 -2.98
N ILE A 377 -16.51 -12.42 -2.04
CA ILE A 377 -16.52 -13.84 -1.62
C ILE A 377 -17.89 -14.29 -1.09
N PRO A 378 -18.54 -13.58 -0.16
CA PRO A 378 -19.86 -13.99 0.32
C PRO A 378 -20.91 -14.09 -0.80
N VAL A 379 -20.81 -13.18 -1.79
CA VAL A 379 -21.72 -13.16 -2.93
C VAL A 379 -21.49 -14.37 -3.84
N TYR A 380 -20.24 -14.72 -4.13
CA TYR A 380 -19.91 -15.93 -4.88
C TYR A 380 -20.43 -17.17 -4.18
N LEU A 381 -20.18 -17.30 -2.87
CA LEU A 381 -20.65 -18.43 -2.08
C LEU A 381 -22.16 -18.54 -2.10
N TYR A 382 -22.88 -17.43 -1.90
CA TYR A 382 -24.33 -17.39 -1.91
C TYR A 382 -24.90 -17.80 -3.28
N ILE A 383 -24.40 -17.21 -4.35
CA ILE A 383 -24.91 -17.47 -5.70
C ILE A 383 -24.55 -18.90 -6.16
N LEU A 384 -23.33 -19.38 -5.85
CA LEU A 384 -22.91 -20.73 -6.21
C LEU A 384 -23.62 -21.81 -5.38
N SER A 385 -24.06 -21.52 -4.16
CA SER A 385 -24.87 -22.46 -3.36
C SER A 385 -26.18 -22.82 -4.05
N ALA A 386 -26.73 -21.91 -4.85
CA ALA A 386 -27.95 -22.15 -5.62
C ALA A 386 -27.80 -23.18 -6.76
N ILE A 387 -26.55 -23.42 -7.22
CA ILE A 387 -26.23 -24.41 -8.26
C ILE A 387 -25.56 -25.69 -7.69
N GLY A 388 -25.74 -25.95 -6.40
CA GLY A 388 -25.24 -27.17 -5.76
C GLY A 388 -23.86 -27.10 -5.10
N GLY A 389 -23.18 -25.96 -5.12
CA GLY A 389 -22.05 -25.58 -4.27
C GLY A 389 -20.81 -26.47 -4.18
N LYS A 390 -20.82 -27.70 -4.68
CA LYS A 390 -19.76 -28.71 -4.50
C LYS A 390 -18.37 -28.23 -4.96
N TYR A 391 -18.32 -27.42 -6.00
CA TYR A 391 -17.08 -26.89 -6.58
C TYR A 391 -16.91 -25.38 -6.37
N ALA A 392 -17.67 -24.78 -5.44
CA ALA A 392 -17.68 -23.32 -5.23
C ALA A 392 -16.28 -22.75 -5.02
N PHE A 393 -15.43 -23.43 -4.25
CA PHE A 393 -14.07 -22.98 -3.97
C PHE A 393 -13.21 -22.88 -5.25
N ILE A 394 -13.29 -23.92 -6.12
CA ILE A 394 -12.54 -23.94 -7.38
C ILE A 394 -13.03 -22.82 -8.31
N VAL A 395 -14.34 -22.63 -8.40
CA VAL A 395 -14.95 -21.57 -9.22
C VAL A 395 -14.54 -20.18 -8.71
N ILE A 396 -14.54 -19.96 -7.41
CA ILE A 396 -14.07 -18.70 -6.81
C ILE A 396 -12.61 -18.47 -7.16
N LEU A 397 -11.74 -19.47 -7.00
CA LEU A 397 -10.34 -19.38 -7.37
C LEU A 397 -10.15 -18.99 -8.84
N LEU A 398 -10.92 -19.62 -9.74
CA LEU A 398 -10.90 -19.29 -11.17
C LEU A 398 -11.33 -17.83 -11.43
N PHE A 399 -12.37 -17.33 -10.75
CA PHE A 399 -12.76 -15.91 -10.88
C PHE A 399 -11.70 -14.96 -10.36
N TYR A 400 -10.98 -15.31 -9.30
CA TYR A 400 -9.89 -14.51 -8.77
C TYR A 400 -8.69 -14.45 -9.73
N LEU A 401 -8.31 -15.59 -10.30
CA LEU A 401 -7.27 -15.66 -11.33
C LEU A 401 -7.68 -14.93 -12.61
N PHE A 402 -8.92 -15.10 -13.06
CA PHE A 402 -9.48 -14.40 -14.21
C PHE A 402 -9.44 -12.88 -14.04
N GLY A 403 -9.88 -12.37 -12.88
CA GLY A 403 -9.84 -10.94 -12.59
C GLY A 403 -8.41 -10.38 -12.56
N PHE A 404 -7.44 -11.14 -12.01
CA PHE A 404 -6.03 -10.75 -12.05
C PHE A 404 -5.48 -10.70 -13.46
N ALA A 405 -5.72 -11.75 -14.26
CA ALA A 405 -5.28 -11.80 -15.65
C ALA A 405 -5.88 -10.64 -16.46
N LEU A 406 -7.16 -10.32 -16.24
CA LEU A 406 -7.82 -9.19 -16.89
C LEU A 406 -7.23 -7.84 -16.45
N ALA A 407 -6.87 -7.70 -15.18
CA ALA A 407 -6.22 -6.49 -14.66
C ALA A 407 -4.83 -6.26 -15.30
N VAL A 408 -4.01 -7.31 -15.39
CA VAL A 408 -2.70 -7.26 -16.05
C VAL A 408 -2.86 -6.98 -17.54
N PHE A 409 -3.81 -7.64 -18.22
CA PHE A 409 -4.12 -7.41 -19.63
C PHE A 409 -4.57 -5.97 -19.90
N PHE A 410 -5.41 -5.42 -19.06
CA PHE A 410 -5.87 -4.03 -19.18
C PHE A 410 -4.73 -3.03 -18.95
N ALA A 411 -3.83 -3.32 -18.01
CA ALA A 411 -2.61 -2.54 -17.83
C ALA A 411 -1.71 -2.56 -19.08
N PHE A 412 -1.55 -3.74 -19.69
CA PHE A 412 -0.82 -3.91 -20.95
C PHE A 412 -1.43 -3.12 -22.11
N LEU A 413 -2.75 -3.15 -22.27
CA LEU A 413 -3.44 -2.35 -23.29
C LEU A 413 -3.17 -0.85 -23.12
N ASN A 414 -3.25 -0.36 -21.87
CA ASN A 414 -2.94 1.04 -21.56
C ASN A 414 -1.48 1.41 -21.83
N LYS A 415 -0.51 0.48 -21.64
CA LYS A 415 0.91 0.66 -22.03
C LYS A 415 1.04 0.85 -23.53
N LYS A 416 0.40 -0.05 -24.30
CA LYS A 416 0.49 -0.05 -25.78
C LYS A 416 -0.09 1.23 -26.39
N ILE A 417 -1.22 1.72 -25.85
CA ILE A 417 -1.89 2.95 -26.31
C ILE A 417 -1.00 4.19 -26.09
N LYS A 418 -0.29 4.26 -24.95
CA LYS A 418 0.49 5.45 -24.57
C LYS A 418 1.95 5.41 -24.98
N LYS A 419 2.44 4.32 -25.61
CA LYS A 419 3.84 4.14 -26.11
C LYS A 419 4.92 4.53 -25.08
N GLU A 420 4.73 4.19 -23.80
CA GLU A 420 5.63 4.58 -22.72
C GLU A 420 6.73 3.53 -22.50
N LYS A 421 7.95 4.01 -22.19
CA LYS A 421 9.06 3.14 -21.76
C LYS A 421 8.80 2.61 -20.34
N THR A 422 9.09 1.34 -20.13
CA THR A 422 9.07 0.72 -18.79
C THR A 422 10.26 1.22 -17.97
N CYS A 423 10.07 1.53 -16.71
CA CYS A 423 11.16 1.69 -15.77
C CYS A 423 11.65 0.30 -15.37
N GLU A 424 12.94 0.04 -15.53
CA GLU A 424 13.57 -1.16 -15.02
C GLU A 424 13.60 -1.11 -13.49
N LEU A 425 13.22 -2.21 -12.86
CA LEU A 425 13.23 -2.33 -11.41
C LEU A 425 14.62 -2.79 -10.94
N ILE A 426 15.37 -1.91 -10.29
CA ILE A 426 16.57 -2.29 -9.57
C ILE A 426 16.13 -2.71 -8.16
N VAL A 427 15.99 -4.02 -7.92
CA VAL A 427 15.63 -4.57 -6.61
C VAL A 427 16.88 -5.00 -5.87
N GLU A 428 17.05 -4.44 -4.69
CA GLU A 428 17.98 -4.99 -3.71
C GLU A 428 17.20 -5.89 -2.76
N PHE A 429 17.69 -7.12 -2.56
CA PHE A 429 17.08 -8.03 -1.59
C PHE A 429 17.49 -7.62 -0.17
N PRO A 430 16.57 -7.01 0.62
CA PRO A 430 16.87 -6.76 2.01
C PRO A 430 17.05 -8.11 2.73
N PRO A 431 17.89 -8.17 3.76
CA PRO A 431 18.00 -9.38 4.60
C PRO A 431 16.66 -9.70 5.23
N TYR A 432 16.44 -11.01 5.51
CA TYR A 432 15.30 -11.43 6.32
C TYR A 432 15.44 -10.86 7.73
N ARG A 433 14.38 -10.20 8.18
CA ARG A 433 14.31 -9.59 9.52
C ARG A 433 13.03 -10.03 10.21
N VAL A 434 13.11 -10.29 11.51
CA VAL A 434 11.89 -10.50 12.31
C VAL A 434 11.24 -9.14 12.54
N PRO A 435 9.96 -8.97 12.16
CA PRO A 435 9.23 -7.73 12.38
C PRO A 435 9.21 -7.33 13.86
N LYS A 436 9.40 -6.04 14.13
CA LYS A 436 9.34 -5.52 15.51
C LYS A 436 7.89 -5.22 15.88
N PRO A 437 7.30 -5.84 16.93
CA PRO A 437 5.88 -5.68 17.25
C PRO A 437 5.43 -4.22 17.40
N LYS A 438 6.31 -3.37 17.94
CA LYS A 438 6.01 -1.93 18.15
C LYS A 438 5.89 -1.16 16.82
N THR A 439 6.71 -1.47 15.81
CA THR A 439 6.64 -0.84 14.49
C THR A 439 5.42 -1.30 13.72
N THR A 440 5.16 -2.61 13.72
CA THR A 440 3.98 -3.22 13.11
C THR A 440 2.69 -2.64 13.69
N LEU A 441 2.57 -2.56 15.04
CA LEU A 441 1.40 -1.99 15.69
C LEU A 441 1.18 -0.51 15.31
N LYS A 442 2.25 0.30 15.26
CA LYS A 442 2.15 1.70 14.82
C LYS A 442 1.70 1.81 13.35
N SER A 443 2.15 0.91 12.48
CA SER A 443 1.74 0.87 11.07
C SER A 443 0.25 0.54 10.95
N LEU A 444 -0.25 -0.43 11.72
CA LEU A 444 -1.66 -0.80 11.77
C LEU A 444 -2.55 0.35 12.31
N GLN A 445 -2.12 1.01 13.38
CA GLN A 445 -2.85 2.17 13.92
C GLN A 445 -2.93 3.32 12.91
N LYS A 446 -1.83 3.62 12.20
CA LYS A 446 -1.82 4.63 11.15
C LYS A 446 -2.75 4.25 10.00
N PHE A 447 -2.75 2.97 9.58
CA PHE A 447 -3.66 2.47 8.55
C PHE A 447 -5.12 2.63 8.96
N ALA A 448 -5.49 2.16 10.16
CA ALA A 448 -6.85 2.26 10.69
C ALA A 448 -7.32 3.73 10.77
N LYS A 449 -6.48 4.62 11.31
CA LYS A 449 -6.78 6.05 11.37
C LYS A 449 -6.95 6.66 9.97
N SER A 450 -6.06 6.35 9.03
CA SER A 450 -6.16 6.84 7.65
C SER A 450 -7.41 6.33 6.95
N PHE A 451 -7.78 5.06 7.17
CA PHE A 451 -8.99 4.46 6.61
C PHE A 451 -10.24 5.18 7.10
N ILE A 452 -10.38 5.36 8.42
CA ILE A 452 -11.54 6.05 9.01
C ILE A 452 -11.64 7.49 8.50
N ILE A 453 -10.54 8.26 8.49
CA ILE A 453 -10.55 9.67 8.08
C ILE A 453 -10.78 9.81 6.57
N LYS A 454 -10.14 8.98 5.74
CA LYS A 454 -10.18 9.14 4.28
C LYS A 454 -11.41 8.49 3.63
N ILE A 455 -11.89 7.39 4.18
CA ILE A 455 -12.94 6.54 3.59
C ILE A 455 -14.20 6.52 4.44
N GLY A 456 -14.09 6.60 5.77
CA GLY A 456 -15.20 6.43 6.71
C GLY A 456 -16.38 7.34 6.43
N LEU A 457 -16.15 8.64 6.21
CA LEU A 457 -17.22 9.57 5.86
C LEU A 457 -17.93 9.20 4.56
N THR A 458 -17.16 8.76 3.56
CA THR A 458 -17.74 8.34 2.25
C THR A 458 -18.60 7.09 2.43
N VAL A 459 -18.13 6.10 3.20
CA VAL A 459 -18.90 4.88 3.51
C VAL A 459 -20.18 5.25 4.24
N PHE A 460 -20.08 6.06 5.29
CA PHE A 460 -21.25 6.49 6.07
C PHE A 460 -22.32 7.18 5.20
N VAL A 461 -21.93 8.19 4.42
CA VAL A 461 -22.88 8.93 3.56
C VAL A 461 -23.52 8.01 2.53
N VAL A 462 -22.71 7.15 1.91
CA VAL A 462 -23.19 6.24 0.85
C VAL A 462 -24.15 5.19 1.41
N THR A 463 -23.83 4.54 2.54
CA THR A 463 -24.72 3.56 3.16
C THR A 463 -26.00 4.19 3.67
N MET A 464 -25.93 5.40 4.20
CA MET A 464 -27.09 6.17 4.63
C MET A 464 -28.01 6.53 3.46
N CYS A 465 -27.47 7.03 2.35
CA CYS A 465 -28.24 7.33 1.14
C CYS A 465 -28.90 6.07 0.56
N PHE A 466 -28.17 4.95 0.54
CA PHE A 466 -28.71 3.69 0.05
C PHE A 466 -29.87 3.18 0.94
N TRP A 467 -29.69 3.23 2.26
CA TRP A 467 -30.74 2.89 3.20
C TRP A 467 -31.98 3.80 2.99
N LEU A 468 -31.79 5.10 2.86
CA LEU A 468 -32.87 6.06 2.65
C LEU A 468 -33.66 5.77 1.37
N ALA A 469 -32.95 5.49 0.26
CA ALA A 469 -33.58 5.13 -1.00
C ALA A 469 -34.34 3.78 -0.92
N GLY A 470 -33.92 2.87 -0.05
CA GLY A 470 -34.61 1.60 0.25
C GLY A 470 -35.80 1.74 1.19
N ALA A 471 -35.84 2.80 2.00
CA ALA A 471 -36.88 3.05 2.99
C ALA A 471 -38.04 3.93 2.50
N ILE A 472 -37.91 4.57 1.33
CA ILE A 472 -38.90 5.50 0.77
C ILE A 472 -39.54 4.89 -0.48
N THR A 473 -40.88 4.91 -0.54
CA THR A 473 -41.64 4.55 -1.73
C THR A 473 -41.59 5.70 -2.76
N PRO A 474 -41.90 5.45 -4.05
CA PRO A 474 -42.00 6.49 -5.06
C PRO A 474 -43.03 7.58 -4.75
N ARG A 475 -43.99 7.30 -3.85
CA ARG A 475 -45.00 8.25 -3.38
C ARG A 475 -44.59 9.06 -2.13
N GLY A 476 -43.35 8.84 -1.63
CA GLY A 476 -42.80 9.54 -0.46
C GLY A 476 -43.22 8.94 0.89
N SER A 477 -43.95 7.82 0.93
CA SER A 477 -44.29 7.11 2.17
C SER A 477 -43.16 6.21 2.61
N PHE A 478 -43.08 5.96 3.93
CA PHE A 478 -42.11 5.01 4.50
C PHE A 478 -42.52 3.56 4.23
N THR A 479 -41.57 2.74 3.80
CA THR A 479 -41.76 1.29 3.64
C THR A 479 -40.62 0.54 4.29
N ARG A 480 -40.91 -0.69 4.74
CA ARG A 480 -39.89 -1.67 5.14
C ARG A 480 -39.63 -2.71 4.05
N ASP A 481 -40.51 -2.79 3.06
CA ASP A 481 -40.39 -3.73 1.96
C ASP A 481 -39.59 -3.12 0.80
N VAL A 482 -38.46 -3.72 0.49
CA VAL A 482 -37.59 -3.29 -0.60
C VAL A 482 -38.31 -3.35 -1.95
N SER A 483 -39.32 -4.22 -2.09
CA SER A 483 -40.14 -4.38 -3.31
C SER A 483 -40.94 -3.15 -3.68
N ASP A 484 -41.33 -2.30 -2.71
CA ASP A 484 -42.11 -1.08 -2.90
C ASP A 484 -41.25 0.18 -2.86
N SER A 485 -39.96 0.02 -2.71
CA SER A 485 -39.01 1.14 -2.55
C SER A 485 -38.66 1.82 -3.88
N LEU A 486 -38.13 3.02 -3.78
CA LEU A 486 -37.54 3.75 -4.90
C LEU A 486 -36.43 2.94 -5.59
N LEU A 487 -35.68 2.14 -4.82
CA LEU A 487 -34.65 1.23 -5.34
C LEU A 487 -35.23 0.15 -6.26
N CYS A 488 -36.39 -0.42 -5.92
CA CYS A 488 -37.07 -1.39 -6.77
C CYS A 488 -37.44 -0.80 -8.13
N LEU A 489 -37.95 0.44 -8.14
CA LEU A 489 -38.31 1.14 -9.38
C LEU A 489 -37.09 1.36 -10.27
N VAL A 490 -35.96 1.74 -9.68
CA VAL A 490 -34.69 1.87 -10.40
C VAL A 490 -34.20 0.51 -10.90
N GLY A 491 -34.31 -0.55 -10.08
CA GLY A 491 -33.98 -1.92 -10.46
C GLY A 491 -34.79 -2.42 -11.67
N LYS A 492 -36.10 -2.19 -11.69
CA LYS A 492 -36.99 -2.53 -12.81
C LYS A 492 -36.60 -1.78 -14.09
N LYS A 493 -36.23 -0.48 -13.99
CA LYS A 493 -35.78 0.30 -15.14
C LYS A 493 -34.44 -0.17 -15.71
N ILE A 494 -33.53 -0.70 -14.89
CA ILE A 494 -32.19 -1.13 -15.32
C ILE A 494 -32.16 -2.63 -15.69
N SER A 495 -33.20 -3.40 -15.37
CA SER A 495 -33.26 -4.83 -15.66
C SER A 495 -33.10 -5.17 -17.15
N PHE A 496 -33.40 -4.23 -18.07
CA PHE A 496 -33.21 -4.42 -19.50
C PHE A 496 -31.74 -4.75 -19.87
N VAL A 497 -30.76 -4.34 -19.05
CA VAL A 497 -29.34 -4.66 -19.26
C VAL A 497 -29.09 -6.17 -19.20
N PHE A 498 -29.85 -6.91 -18.39
CA PHE A 498 -29.72 -8.35 -18.25
C PHE A 498 -30.74 -9.14 -19.09
N ALA A 499 -31.66 -8.46 -19.80
CA ALA A 499 -32.62 -9.10 -20.69
C ALA A 499 -31.98 -9.97 -21.79
N PRO A 500 -30.85 -9.57 -22.45
CA PRO A 500 -30.21 -10.38 -23.50
C PRO A 500 -29.69 -11.74 -23.01
N ILE A 501 -29.43 -11.90 -21.71
CA ILE A 501 -29.02 -13.17 -21.10
C ILE A 501 -30.21 -13.94 -20.49
N GLY A 502 -31.44 -13.51 -20.77
CA GLY A 502 -32.66 -14.12 -20.27
C GLY A 502 -32.89 -13.92 -18.76
N ILE A 503 -32.24 -12.93 -18.14
CA ILE A 503 -32.49 -12.51 -16.75
C ILE A 503 -33.38 -11.26 -16.79
N THR A 504 -34.70 -11.49 -16.68
CA THR A 504 -35.72 -10.42 -16.64
C THR A 504 -36.05 -9.98 -15.22
N ASP A 505 -35.57 -10.73 -14.23
CA ASP A 505 -35.82 -10.45 -12.81
C ASP A 505 -35.07 -9.19 -12.36
N TRP A 506 -35.83 -8.16 -11.95
CA TRP A 506 -35.32 -6.90 -11.44
C TRP A 506 -34.40 -7.02 -10.21
N ARG A 507 -34.50 -8.14 -9.49
CA ARG A 507 -33.68 -8.43 -8.29
C ARG A 507 -32.19 -8.45 -8.62
N PHE A 508 -31.79 -9.01 -9.76
CA PHE A 508 -30.40 -9.03 -10.20
C PHE A 508 -29.87 -7.62 -10.53
N ALA A 509 -30.72 -6.79 -11.16
CA ALA A 509 -30.36 -5.41 -11.44
C ALA A 509 -30.26 -4.59 -10.15
N LEU A 510 -31.18 -4.76 -9.21
CA LEU A 510 -31.13 -4.12 -7.90
C LEU A 510 -29.90 -4.57 -7.11
N ALA A 511 -29.58 -5.85 -7.11
CA ALA A 511 -28.39 -6.38 -6.48
C ALA A 511 -27.10 -5.78 -7.10
N ALA A 512 -27.04 -5.62 -8.43
CA ALA A 512 -25.93 -4.95 -9.10
C ALA A 512 -25.80 -3.49 -8.65
N ILE A 513 -26.92 -2.76 -8.50
CA ILE A 513 -26.92 -1.38 -7.98
C ILE A 513 -26.44 -1.36 -6.52
N ALA A 514 -26.96 -2.23 -5.67
CA ALA A 514 -26.51 -2.36 -4.29
C ALA A 514 -24.99 -2.59 -4.21
N GLY A 515 -24.47 -3.44 -5.08
CA GLY A 515 -23.04 -3.72 -5.18
C GLY A 515 -22.18 -2.55 -5.67
N LEU A 516 -22.75 -1.49 -6.26
CA LEU A 516 -22.01 -0.24 -6.50
C LEU A 516 -21.72 0.49 -5.18
N PHE A 517 -22.62 0.41 -4.23
CA PHE A 517 -22.43 1.02 -2.92
C PHE A 517 -21.52 0.16 -2.04
N ALA A 518 -21.88 -1.10 -1.86
CA ALA A 518 -21.11 -2.06 -1.08
C ALA A 518 -21.23 -3.45 -1.73
N LYS A 519 -20.10 -4.08 -2.09
CA LYS A 519 -20.11 -5.35 -2.83
C LYS A 519 -20.79 -6.49 -2.08
N GLU A 520 -20.64 -6.53 -0.76
CA GLU A 520 -21.27 -7.49 0.13
C GLU A 520 -22.80 -7.37 0.19
N SER A 521 -23.36 -6.19 -0.07
CA SER A 521 -24.81 -5.95 -0.04
C SER A 521 -25.58 -6.73 -1.11
N VAL A 522 -24.90 -7.19 -2.16
CA VAL A 522 -25.52 -7.97 -3.25
C VAL A 522 -26.20 -9.23 -2.70
N ALA A 523 -25.51 -10.00 -1.86
CA ALA A 523 -26.06 -11.21 -1.26
C ALA A 523 -27.26 -10.87 -0.35
N SER A 524 -27.13 -9.86 0.49
CA SER A 524 -28.18 -9.44 1.43
C SER A 524 -29.45 -8.96 0.69
N VAL A 525 -29.29 -8.20 -0.40
CA VAL A 525 -30.43 -7.75 -1.22
C VAL A 525 -31.10 -8.92 -1.93
N LEU A 526 -30.34 -9.85 -2.51
CA LEU A 526 -30.92 -11.04 -3.14
C LEU A 526 -31.70 -11.88 -2.13
N ILE A 527 -31.17 -12.07 -0.92
CA ILE A 527 -31.86 -12.80 0.17
C ILE A 527 -33.13 -12.06 0.59
N ALA A 528 -33.07 -10.75 0.82
CA ALA A 528 -34.20 -9.92 1.24
C ALA A 528 -35.34 -9.88 0.20
N CYS A 529 -34.99 -10.00 -1.09
CA CYS A 529 -35.97 -10.06 -2.19
C CYS A 529 -36.53 -11.47 -2.47
N GLY A 530 -36.30 -12.45 -1.59
CA GLY A 530 -36.82 -13.80 -1.74
C GLY A 530 -35.90 -14.79 -2.45
N GLY A 531 -34.61 -14.48 -2.54
CA GLY A 531 -33.57 -15.36 -3.07
C GLY A 531 -33.47 -15.38 -4.60
N LEU A 532 -32.61 -16.26 -5.08
CA LEU A 532 -32.48 -16.58 -6.51
C LEU A 532 -33.66 -17.45 -6.91
N GLY A 533 -34.49 -17.02 -7.88
CA GLY A 533 -35.61 -17.80 -8.37
C GLY A 533 -35.17 -19.20 -8.86
N ALA A 534 -35.96 -20.21 -8.62
CA ALA A 534 -35.66 -21.62 -8.91
C ALA A 534 -35.33 -21.93 -10.38
N ASN A 535 -35.56 -21.00 -11.31
CA ASN A 535 -35.40 -21.18 -12.76
C ASN A 535 -34.13 -20.49 -13.34
N ALA A 536 -33.19 -20.08 -12.50
CA ALA A 536 -31.95 -19.50 -13.00
C ALA A 536 -30.98 -20.62 -13.45
N GLY A 537 -31.01 -20.96 -14.74
CA GLY A 537 -30.10 -21.93 -15.34
C GLY A 537 -28.63 -21.61 -15.08
N VAL A 538 -27.77 -22.63 -15.03
CA VAL A 538 -26.33 -22.51 -14.72
C VAL A 538 -25.62 -21.47 -15.60
N ALA A 539 -25.94 -21.45 -16.91
CA ALA A 539 -25.36 -20.46 -17.84
C ALA A 539 -25.66 -19.01 -17.44
N LYS A 540 -26.89 -18.71 -17.01
CA LYS A 540 -27.31 -17.36 -16.55
C LYS A 540 -26.56 -16.95 -15.29
N ILE A 541 -26.45 -17.88 -14.33
CA ILE A 541 -25.78 -17.64 -13.05
C ILE A 541 -24.27 -17.39 -13.25
N ILE A 542 -23.60 -18.22 -14.04
CA ILE A 542 -22.16 -18.03 -14.34
C ILE A 542 -21.93 -16.71 -15.06
N SER A 543 -22.76 -16.37 -16.04
CA SER A 543 -22.66 -15.11 -16.78
C SER A 543 -22.86 -13.89 -15.87
N TYR A 544 -23.82 -13.96 -14.94
CA TYR A 544 -23.99 -12.91 -13.94
C TYR A 544 -22.79 -12.81 -12.97
N LEU A 545 -22.19 -13.94 -12.59
CA LEU A 545 -20.97 -13.94 -11.76
C LEU A 545 -19.77 -13.34 -12.50
N VAL A 546 -19.63 -13.56 -13.81
CA VAL A 546 -18.62 -12.89 -14.65
C VAL A 546 -18.86 -11.38 -14.66
N PHE A 547 -20.12 -10.96 -14.87
CA PHE A 547 -20.47 -9.54 -14.75
C PHE A 547 -20.10 -8.98 -13.38
N PHE A 548 -20.50 -9.66 -12.29
CA PHE A 548 -20.22 -9.23 -10.93
C PHE A 548 -18.72 -9.19 -10.61
N THR A 549 -17.92 -10.05 -11.25
CA THR A 549 -16.45 -10.04 -11.08
C THR A 549 -15.82 -8.78 -11.67
N VAL A 550 -16.29 -8.33 -12.82
CA VAL A 550 -15.62 -7.31 -13.64
C VAL A 550 -16.25 -5.92 -13.51
N TYR A 551 -17.57 -5.84 -13.21
CA TYR A 551 -18.30 -4.56 -13.27
C TYR A 551 -17.75 -3.52 -12.28
N SER A 552 -18.14 -2.28 -12.52
CA SER A 552 -17.69 -1.05 -11.86
C SER A 552 -17.24 -1.22 -10.40
N PRO A 553 -16.16 -0.55 -9.99
CA PRO A 553 -15.74 -0.54 -8.59
C PRO A 553 -16.82 0.09 -7.70
N CYS A 554 -16.79 -0.23 -6.41
CA CYS A 554 -17.69 0.39 -5.43
C CYS A 554 -17.45 1.91 -5.32
N VAL A 555 -18.43 2.64 -4.83
CA VAL A 555 -18.36 4.11 -4.69
C VAL A 555 -17.16 4.54 -3.86
N THR A 556 -16.78 3.78 -2.83
CA THR A 556 -15.58 4.05 -2.03
C THR A 556 -14.29 3.93 -2.84
N ALA A 557 -14.20 2.94 -3.74
CA ALA A 557 -13.06 2.82 -4.65
C ALA A 557 -13.04 3.94 -5.70
N LEU A 558 -14.21 4.32 -6.24
CA LEU A 558 -14.33 5.47 -7.15
C LEU A 558 -13.92 6.78 -6.48
N ALA A 559 -14.31 7.00 -5.23
CA ALA A 559 -13.89 8.15 -4.44
C ALA A 559 -12.37 8.17 -4.21
N SER A 560 -11.77 7.00 -3.97
CA SER A 560 -10.31 6.85 -3.85
C SER A 560 -9.61 7.15 -5.17
N ILE A 561 -10.10 6.64 -6.30
CA ILE A 561 -9.59 6.93 -7.65
C ILE A 561 -9.68 8.44 -7.95
N LYS A 562 -10.83 9.06 -7.64
CA LYS A 562 -11.01 10.51 -7.80
C LYS A 562 -9.96 11.29 -7.02
N LYS A 563 -9.67 10.89 -5.79
CA LYS A 563 -8.71 11.58 -4.91
C LYS A 563 -7.27 11.39 -5.36
N THR A 564 -6.89 10.20 -5.83
CA THR A 564 -5.51 9.85 -6.20
C THR A 564 -5.16 10.23 -7.64
N ALA A 565 -6.07 9.99 -8.59
CA ALA A 565 -5.81 10.18 -10.02
C ALA A 565 -6.68 11.26 -10.67
N GLY A 566 -7.77 11.68 -10.03
CA GLY A 566 -8.70 12.70 -10.51
C GLY A 566 -10.02 12.14 -11.06
N ILE A 567 -11.01 13.03 -11.18
CA ILE A 567 -12.40 12.67 -11.55
C ILE A 567 -12.50 12.00 -12.93
N LYS A 568 -11.68 12.40 -13.90
CA LYS A 568 -11.68 11.82 -15.25
C LYS A 568 -11.36 10.33 -15.23
N TYR A 569 -10.42 9.91 -14.39
CA TYR A 569 -10.04 8.50 -14.24
C TYR A 569 -11.10 7.69 -13.48
N ALA A 570 -11.77 8.29 -12.51
CA ALA A 570 -12.88 7.66 -11.81
C ALA A 570 -14.07 7.38 -12.75
N LEU A 571 -14.47 8.36 -13.55
CA LEU A 571 -15.53 8.22 -14.56
C LEU A 571 -15.14 7.20 -15.65
N HIS A 572 -13.89 7.27 -16.15
CA HIS A 572 -13.38 6.31 -17.12
C HIS A 572 -13.42 4.88 -16.56
N SER A 573 -12.98 4.66 -15.32
CA SER A 573 -13.04 3.37 -14.65
C SER A 573 -14.48 2.85 -14.53
N PHE A 574 -15.42 3.72 -14.14
CA PHE A 574 -16.83 3.37 -14.01
C PHE A 574 -17.43 2.88 -15.33
N PHE A 575 -17.35 3.70 -16.38
CA PHE A 575 -17.99 3.38 -17.66
C PHE A 575 -17.29 2.26 -18.40
N CYS A 576 -15.96 2.28 -18.46
CA CYS A 576 -15.18 1.27 -19.16
C CYS A 576 -15.37 -0.13 -18.55
N GLN A 577 -15.29 -0.24 -17.21
CA GLN A 577 -15.48 -1.53 -16.55
C GLN A 577 -16.91 -2.06 -16.66
N THR A 578 -17.92 -1.18 -16.54
CA THR A 578 -19.30 -1.59 -16.73
C THR A 578 -19.55 -2.08 -18.15
N ALA A 579 -19.01 -1.41 -19.16
CA ALA A 579 -19.12 -1.83 -20.55
C ALA A 579 -18.42 -3.19 -20.80
N ILE A 580 -17.17 -3.35 -20.31
CA ILE A 580 -16.43 -4.61 -20.43
C ILE A 580 -17.16 -5.74 -19.69
N ALA A 581 -17.68 -5.49 -18.49
CA ALA A 581 -18.42 -6.48 -17.71
C ALA A 581 -19.68 -6.95 -18.44
N THR A 582 -20.44 -6.02 -19.02
CA THR A 582 -21.65 -6.34 -19.81
C THR A 582 -21.29 -7.14 -21.07
N ALA A 583 -20.25 -6.73 -21.78
CA ALA A 583 -19.77 -7.46 -22.97
C ALA A 583 -19.33 -8.89 -22.64
N LEU A 584 -18.54 -9.07 -21.57
CA LEU A 584 -18.09 -10.38 -21.11
C LEU A 584 -19.27 -11.24 -20.59
N CYS A 585 -20.23 -10.63 -19.91
CA CYS A 585 -21.43 -11.31 -19.45
C CYS A 585 -22.22 -11.91 -20.64
N TYR A 586 -22.44 -11.12 -21.68
CA TYR A 586 -23.15 -11.60 -22.88
C TYR A 586 -22.34 -12.68 -23.62
N ALA A 587 -21.05 -12.44 -23.83
CA ALA A 587 -20.18 -13.41 -24.48
C ALA A 587 -20.19 -14.75 -23.73
N THR A 588 -20.05 -14.73 -22.40
CA THR A 588 -20.09 -15.95 -21.57
C THR A 588 -21.44 -16.66 -21.68
N TYR A 589 -22.54 -15.92 -21.67
CA TYR A 589 -23.86 -16.51 -21.80
C TYR A 589 -24.05 -17.23 -23.13
N TYR A 590 -23.75 -16.56 -24.25
CA TYR A 590 -23.92 -17.18 -25.57
C TYR A 590 -22.97 -18.36 -25.81
N ILE A 591 -21.75 -18.32 -25.27
CA ILE A 591 -20.82 -19.46 -25.33
C ILE A 591 -21.37 -20.63 -24.54
N LEU A 592 -21.82 -20.41 -23.31
CA LEU A 592 -22.37 -21.48 -22.48
C LEU A 592 -23.71 -22.02 -23.02
N ALA A 593 -24.57 -21.16 -23.55
CA ALA A 593 -25.83 -21.57 -24.18
C ALA A 593 -25.64 -22.35 -25.50
N ALA A 594 -24.48 -22.20 -26.15
CA ALA A 594 -24.13 -22.99 -27.33
C ALA A 594 -23.54 -24.39 -26.99
N ILE A 595 -23.03 -24.55 -25.75
CA ILE A 595 -22.42 -25.82 -25.27
C ILE A 595 -23.41 -26.69 -24.52
N VAL A 596 -24.39 -26.09 -23.84
CA VAL A 596 -25.42 -26.75 -23.06
C VAL A 596 -26.72 -26.86 -23.88
#